data_f6746e2eea081d79e766c3e2dd8bc0bf
#
_entry.id   f6746e2eea081d79e766c3e2dd8bc0bf
#
_cell.length_a   1.000
_cell.length_b   1.000
_cell.length_c   1.000
_cell.angle_alpha   90.00
_cell.angle_beta   90.00
_cell.angle_gamma   90.00
#
_symmetry.space_group_name_H-M   'P 1'
#
loop_
_entity.id
_entity.type
_entity.pdbx_description
1 polymer ?
#
loop_
_entity_poly.entity_id
_entity_poly.type
_entity_poly.pdbx_seq_one_letter_code
_entity_poly.pdbx_strand_id
1 'polypeptide(L)'
;MDKGNKHKSALSVQAGVEPPSQVNAEAIRNLKSRKSSFLSTPQYLEGIFEGNRTILSKAITLIESSRSDHQAQAQEIISECLKTPKGDLLPPLQGRAGEGLSGIRIGITGVPGVGKSTFIEALGKHVTGLGHKLAVLAVDPSSTISKGSILGDKTRMESLAIDPNAFIRPSASSGSLGGVARKTRETIYLCEAAGFDVVFVETVGVGQSETVVKSMVDFFLLLMLAGAGDELQGIKRGIIEMADALIINKADGDNLKKAKIAAMDYTKAVHLFPPSHTGWIPVVDLCSAKTHEGVPKIWEIILAFQTTMLQHGHFQRNRMSQNRQVFHQAIEEKLADQFYTHPGIRKQLLELEKQVTSGSLNPYQAVNSLFADR
;
A
#
# COMPACT_ATOMS: atom_id res chain seq x y z
N MET A 1 -5.04 40.58 78.24
CA MET A 1 -5.19 41.27 76.95
C MET A 1 -4.06 40.83 76.07
N ASP A 2 -4.33 39.87 75.19
CA ASP A 2 -3.31 39.42 74.25
C ASP A 2 -3.98 39.30 72.89
N LYS A 3 -3.47 40.07 71.92
CA LYS A 3 -4.01 40.15 70.58
C LYS A 3 -3.31 39.13 69.71
N GLY A 4 -4.03 38.10 69.40
CA GLY A 4 -3.57 37.07 68.48
C GLY A 4 -3.26 37.61 67.10
N ASN A 5 -2.04 37.41 66.64
CA ASN A 5 -1.51 37.76 65.32
C ASN A 5 -1.88 36.64 64.32
N LYS A 6 -2.87 36.88 63.46
CA LYS A 6 -3.25 35.96 62.42
C LYS A 6 -2.26 36.08 61.24
N HIS A 7 -1.38 35.12 61.10
CA HIS A 7 -0.57 34.96 59.88
C HIS A 7 -1.47 34.77 58.66
N LYS A 8 -1.44 35.72 57.73
CA LYS A 8 -2.05 35.55 56.38
C LYS A 8 -1.25 34.55 55.62
N SER A 9 -1.90 33.46 55.20
CA SER A 9 -1.33 32.49 54.28
C SER A 9 -0.95 33.15 52.95
N ALA A 10 0.24 32.83 52.42
CA ALA A 10 0.79 33.37 51.19
C ALA A 10 0.16 32.74 49.92
N LEU A 11 -0.87 31.93 50.07
CA LEU A 11 -1.59 31.31 48.96
C LEU A 11 -2.86 32.10 48.63
N SER A 12 -2.75 33.10 47.76
CA SER A 12 -3.90 33.70 47.11
C SER A 12 -4.18 32.88 45.83
N VAL A 13 -5.31 32.18 45.79
CA VAL A 13 -5.81 31.53 44.55
C VAL A 13 -6.32 32.67 43.68
N GLN A 14 -5.60 32.99 42.61
CA GLN A 14 -6.13 33.84 41.54
C GLN A 14 -7.08 33.01 40.69
N ALA A 15 -8.26 33.55 40.38
CA ALA A 15 -9.18 32.95 39.42
C ALA A 15 -8.45 32.77 38.09
N GLY A 16 -8.38 31.55 37.60
CA GLY A 16 -7.75 31.26 36.32
C GLY A 16 -8.44 32.01 35.18
N VAL A 17 -7.66 32.54 34.24
CA VAL A 17 -8.17 33.13 33.02
C VAL A 17 -8.88 31.98 32.24
N GLU A 18 -10.13 32.17 31.85
CA GLU A 18 -10.83 31.22 31.01
C GLU A 18 -9.97 30.94 29.75
N PRO A 19 -9.65 29.67 29.47
CA PRO A 19 -8.87 29.37 28.27
C PRO A 19 -9.63 29.90 27.07
N PRO A 20 -8.97 30.57 26.10
CA PRO A 20 -9.62 31.00 24.87
C PRO A 20 -10.23 29.80 24.20
N SER A 21 -11.47 29.95 23.72
CA SER A 21 -12.17 28.85 23.05
C SER A 21 -11.27 28.29 21.93
N GLN A 22 -10.81 27.04 22.08
CA GLN A 22 -9.91 26.38 21.13
C GLN A 22 -10.54 26.15 19.76
N VAL A 23 -11.77 26.58 19.58
CA VAL A 23 -12.52 26.34 18.37
C VAL A 23 -13.09 27.68 17.86
N ASN A 24 -12.51 28.17 16.77
CA ASN A 24 -13.05 29.33 16.08
C ASN A 24 -14.39 28.96 15.41
N ALA A 25 -15.51 29.38 16.00
CA ALA A 25 -16.86 29.09 15.52
C ALA A 25 -17.12 29.61 14.10
N GLU A 26 -16.45 30.70 13.68
CA GLU A 26 -16.49 31.21 12.31
C GLU A 26 -15.73 30.30 11.34
N ALA A 27 -14.58 29.76 11.72
CA ALA A 27 -13.84 28.80 10.92
C ALA A 27 -14.66 27.51 10.71
N ILE A 28 -15.39 27.05 11.73
CA ILE A 28 -16.31 25.90 11.61
C ILE A 28 -17.52 26.23 10.73
N ARG A 29 -18.12 27.42 10.85
CA ARG A 29 -19.20 27.85 9.95
C ARG A 29 -18.70 27.94 8.51
N ASN A 30 -17.52 28.50 8.26
CA ASN A 30 -16.92 28.61 6.94
C ASN A 30 -16.48 27.24 6.38
N LEU A 31 -16.09 26.28 7.22
CA LEU A 31 -15.86 24.89 6.81
C LEU A 31 -17.17 24.14 6.49
N LYS A 32 -18.23 24.38 7.25
CA LYS A 32 -19.56 23.79 6.99
C LYS A 32 -20.28 24.46 5.80
N SER A 33 -20.05 25.72 5.52
CA SER A 33 -20.63 26.43 4.37
C SER A 33 -19.91 26.15 3.05
N ARG A 34 -18.66 25.68 3.06
CA ARG A 34 -18.03 25.07 1.91
C ARG A 34 -18.70 23.70 1.68
N LYS A 35 -19.85 23.70 1.02
CA LYS A 35 -20.31 22.51 0.30
C LYS A 35 -19.12 22.08 -0.56
N SER A 36 -18.48 20.96 -0.24
CA SER A 36 -17.52 20.36 -1.15
C SER A 36 -18.33 20.04 -2.41
N SER A 37 -18.23 20.89 -3.42
CA SER A 37 -18.80 20.59 -4.71
C SER A 37 -18.04 19.36 -5.19
N PHE A 38 -18.70 18.20 -5.14
CA PHE A 38 -18.17 16.99 -5.73
C PHE A 38 -17.95 17.30 -7.21
N LEU A 39 -16.73 17.02 -7.69
CA LEU A 39 -16.43 17.14 -9.10
C LEU A 39 -17.28 16.12 -9.88
N SER A 40 -17.68 16.48 -11.09
CA SER A 40 -18.30 15.51 -11.99
C SER A 40 -17.26 14.51 -12.50
N THR A 41 -17.71 13.34 -12.97
CA THR A 41 -16.80 12.33 -13.55
C THR A 41 -15.89 12.90 -14.65
N PRO A 42 -16.37 13.73 -15.61
CA PRO A 42 -15.49 14.35 -16.60
C PRO A 42 -14.41 15.25 -15.99
N GLN A 43 -14.73 16.02 -14.95
CA GLN A 43 -13.75 16.88 -14.27
C GLN A 43 -12.67 16.07 -13.53
N TYR A 44 -13.05 14.91 -12.98
CA TYR A 44 -12.07 13.98 -12.41
C TYR A 44 -11.15 13.43 -13.49
N LEU A 45 -11.70 12.97 -14.62
CA LEU A 45 -10.93 12.39 -15.71
C LEU A 45 -9.95 13.40 -16.32
N GLU A 46 -10.41 14.61 -16.63
CA GLU A 46 -9.57 15.69 -17.13
C GLU A 46 -8.37 15.92 -16.20
N GLY A 47 -8.63 16.16 -14.91
CA GLY A 47 -7.55 16.41 -13.95
C GLY A 47 -6.63 15.22 -13.72
N ILE A 48 -7.14 13.96 -13.79
CA ILE A 48 -6.30 12.75 -13.70
C ILE A 48 -5.38 12.70 -14.92
N PHE A 49 -5.89 12.86 -16.14
CA PHE A 49 -5.10 12.78 -17.35
C PHE A 49 -4.08 13.93 -17.49
N GLU A 50 -4.36 15.09 -16.90
CA GLU A 50 -3.39 16.18 -16.75
C GLU A 50 -2.32 15.92 -15.67
N GLY A 51 -2.44 14.84 -14.91
CA GLY A 51 -1.54 14.55 -13.80
C GLY A 51 -1.72 15.44 -12.58
N ASN A 52 -2.90 16.04 -12.40
CA ASN A 52 -3.22 16.91 -11.27
C ASN A 52 -3.32 16.10 -9.97
N ARG A 53 -2.31 16.25 -9.11
CA ARG A 53 -2.19 15.50 -7.84
C ARG A 53 -3.35 15.74 -6.88
N THR A 54 -3.92 16.94 -6.88
CA THR A 54 -5.04 17.29 -6.00
C THR A 54 -6.30 16.54 -6.44
N ILE A 55 -6.57 16.50 -7.74
CA ILE A 55 -7.71 15.77 -8.30
C ILE A 55 -7.50 14.26 -8.15
N LEU A 56 -6.31 13.75 -8.43
CA LEU A 56 -5.94 12.35 -8.17
C LEU A 56 -6.19 11.97 -6.71
N SER A 57 -5.74 12.77 -5.75
CA SER A 57 -5.96 12.54 -4.33
C SER A 57 -7.44 12.53 -3.94
N LYS A 58 -8.26 13.38 -4.55
CA LYS A 58 -9.73 13.39 -4.36
C LYS A 58 -10.37 12.13 -4.96
N ALA A 59 -9.96 11.72 -6.16
CA ALA A 59 -10.45 10.48 -6.79
C ALA A 59 -10.12 9.24 -5.97
N ILE A 60 -8.90 9.16 -5.42
CA ILE A 60 -8.53 8.08 -4.48
C ILE A 60 -9.42 8.10 -3.23
N THR A 61 -9.78 9.27 -2.73
CA THR A 61 -10.70 9.39 -1.59
C THR A 61 -12.10 8.86 -1.90
N LEU A 62 -12.58 8.95 -3.15
CA LEU A 62 -13.83 8.28 -3.57
C LEU A 62 -13.71 6.75 -3.52
N ILE A 63 -12.59 6.19 -3.98
CA ILE A 63 -12.29 4.74 -3.90
C ILE A 63 -12.30 4.27 -2.44
N GLU A 64 -11.72 5.05 -1.54
CA GLU A 64 -11.60 4.71 -0.12
C GLU A 64 -12.92 4.84 0.64
N SER A 65 -13.89 5.59 0.12
CA SER A 65 -15.19 5.84 0.74
C SER A 65 -16.06 4.58 0.79
N SER A 66 -16.84 4.45 1.85
CA SER A 66 -17.86 3.39 2.01
C SER A 66 -19.24 3.79 1.47
N ARG A 67 -19.43 5.03 1.00
CA ARG A 67 -20.69 5.53 0.46
C ARG A 67 -20.94 4.93 -0.92
N SER A 68 -22.15 4.47 -1.18
CA SER A 68 -22.52 3.82 -2.46
C SER A 68 -22.45 4.76 -3.67
N ASP A 69 -22.81 6.04 -3.49
CA ASP A 69 -22.72 7.07 -4.53
C ASP A 69 -21.25 7.38 -4.92
N HIS A 70 -20.35 7.45 -3.93
CA HIS A 70 -18.91 7.62 -4.17
C HIS A 70 -18.30 6.40 -4.87
N GLN A 71 -18.70 5.20 -4.45
CA GLN A 71 -18.22 3.96 -5.08
C GLN A 71 -18.67 3.84 -6.54
N ALA A 72 -19.94 4.20 -6.83
CA ALA A 72 -20.45 4.21 -8.20
C ALA A 72 -19.65 5.17 -9.08
N GLN A 73 -19.42 6.40 -8.63
CA GLN A 73 -18.60 7.38 -9.34
C GLN A 73 -17.15 6.93 -9.50
N ALA A 74 -16.54 6.34 -8.46
CA ALA A 74 -15.19 5.80 -8.54
C ALA A 74 -15.06 4.71 -9.59
N GLN A 75 -16.04 3.79 -9.68
CA GLN A 75 -16.03 2.72 -10.69
C GLN A 75 -16.19 3.28 -12.11
N GLU A 76 -16.99 4.32 -12.31
CA GLU A 76 -17.11 5.01 -13.59
C GLU A 76 -15.76 5.63 -13.99
N ILE A 77 -15.11 6.37 -13.09
CA ILE A 77 -13.79 6.96 -13.32
C ILE A 77 -12.76 5.90 -13.69
N ILE A 78 -12.68 4.81 -12.91
CA ILE A 78 -11.73 3.71 -13.17
C ILE A 78 -12.00 3.07 -14.53
N SER A 79 -13.27 2.83 -14.87
CA SER A 79 -13.66 2.24 -16.15
C SER A 79 -13.18 3.09 -17.33
N GLU A 80 -13.32 4.40 -17.25
CA GLU A 80 -12.85 5.31 -18.30
C GLU A 80 -11.30 5.38 -18.34
N CYS A 81 -10.64 5.41 -17.19
CA CYS A 81 -9.17 5.38 -17.12
C CYS A 81 -8.59 4.09 -17.76
N LEU A 82 -9.29 2.95 -17.63
CA LEU A 82 -8.84 1.68 -18.21
C LEU A 82 -9.06 1.58 -19.73
N LYS A 83 -10.01 2.34 -20.29
CA LYS A 83 -10.27 2.38 -21.75
C LYS A 83 -9.26 3.24 -22.51
N THR A 84 -8.63 4.20 -21.81
CA THR A 84 -7.67 5.10 -22.45
C THR A 84 -6.38 4.36 -22.75
N PRO A 85 -5.88 4.35 -23.99
CA PRO A 85 -4.65 3.68 -24.36
C PRO A 85 -3.47 4.22 -23.54
N LYS A 86 -2.78 3.35 -22.80
CA LYS A 86 -1.64 3.74 -21.95
C LYS A 86 -0.44 4.26 -22.75
N GLY A 87 -0.34 3.94 -24.05
CA GLY A 87 0.73 4.42 -24.93
C GLY A 87 0.73 5.92 -25.19
N ASP A 88 -0.43 6.56 -25.09
CA ASP A 88 -0.56 8.01 -25.38
C ASP A 88 -0.31 8.88 -24.12
N LEU A 89 -0.32 8.27 -22.92
CA LEU A 89 -0.23 8.99 -21.64
C LEU A 89 1.14 8.89 -20.97
N LEU A 90 1.94 7.88 -21.30
CA LEU A 90 3.24 7.67 -20.70
C LEU A 90 4.34 8.06 -21.70
N PRO A 91 5.21 9.04 -21.38
CA PRO A 91 6.38 9.29 -22.19
C PRO A 91 7.24 8.03 -22.25
N PRO A 92 7.86 7.73 -23.41
CA PRO A 92 8.81 6.62 -23.49
C PRO A 92 9.93 6.87 -22.46
N LEU A 93 10.28 5.84 -21.69
CA LEU A 93 11.41 5.89 -20.77
C LEU A 93 12.64 6.35 -21.55
N GLN A 94 13.20 7.52 -21.19
CA GLN A 94 14.36 8.10 -21.88
C GLN A 94 15.52 7.10 -21.82
N GLY A 95 15.94 6.65 -22.98
CA GLY A 95 17.11 5.77 -23.16
C GLY A 95 16.87 4.57 -24.07
N ARG A 96 15.64 4.27 -24.50
CA ARG A 96 15.38 3.16 -25.46
C ARG A 96 14.39 3.60 -26.54
N ALA A 97 14.92 3.73 -27.75
CA ALA A 97 14.11 3.95 -28.94
C ALA A 97 13.22 2.72 -29.20
N GLY A 98 11.90 2.93 -29.27
CA GLY A 98 11.09 2.11 -30.13
C GLY A 98 9.92 1.34 -29.57
N GLU A 99 9.71 1.17 -28.25
CA GLU A 99 8.49 0.50 -27.75
C GLU A 99 8.03 1.19 -26.46
N GLY A 100 6.76 1.62 -26.42
CA GLY A 100 6.12 2.20 -25.26
C GLY A 100 6.13 1.19 -24.10
N LEU A 101 7.14 1.28 -23.24
CA LEU A 101 7.23 0.48 -22.03
C LEU A 101 6.08 0.88 -21.11
N SER A 102 5.12 -0.02 -20.91
CA SER A 102 4.09 0.14 -19.89
C SER A 102 4.78 0.32 -18.54
N GLY A 103 4.27 1.24 -17.70
CA GLY A 103 4.81 1.49 -16.36
C GLY A 103 4.99 0.21 -15.55
N ILE A 104 5.93 0.23 -14.58
CA ILE A 104 6.26 -0.91 -13.72
C ILE A 104 5.71 -0.74 -12.31
N ARG A 105 5.15 -1.81 -11.75
CA ARG A 105 4.66 -1.90 -10.38
C ARG A 105 5.63 -2.72 -9.55
N ILE A 106 6.16 -2.16 -8.48
CA ILE A 106 7.20 -2.78 -7.65
C ILE A 106 6.66 -2.93 -6.24
N GLY A 107 6.52 -4.17 -5.78
CA GLY A 107 6.20 -4.49 -4.40
C GLY A 107 7.47 -4.46 -3.55
N ILE A 108 7.43 -3.77 -2.42
CA ILE A 108 8.56 -3.67 -1.49
C ILE A 108 8.11 -4.18 -0.13
N THR A 109 8.73 -5.25 0.32
CA THR A 109 8.48 -5.87 1.62
C THR A 109 9.78 -6.10 2.37
N GLY A 110 9.69 -6.53 3.61
CA GLY A 110 10.84 -6.86 4.44
C GLY A 110 10.50 -6.81 5.92
N VAL A 111 11.38 -7.36 6.74
CA VAL A 111 11.20 -7.45 8.19
C VAL A 111 11.03 -6.06 8.84
N PRO A 112 10.37 -5.99 10.00
CA PRO A 112 10.32 -4.75 10.79
C PRO A 112 11.74 -4.25 11.07
N GLY A 113 11.95 -2.93 10.99
CA GLY A 113 13.27 -2.33 11.26
C GLY A 113 14.32 -2.48 10.15
N VAL A 114 14.02 -3.14 9.02
CA VAL A 114 14.94 -3.26 7.87
C VAL A 114 15.26 -1.92 7.19
N GLY A 115 14.45 -0.88 7.42
CA GLY A 115 14.61 0.43 6.81
C GLY A 115 13.85 0.59 5.49
N LYS A 116 12.64 -0.01 5.37
CA LYS A 116 11.81 0.09 4.16
C LYS A 116 11.59 1.53 3.70
N SER A 117 11.10 2.40 4.56
CA SER A 117 10.81 3.78 4.18
C SER A 117 12.05 4.56 3.75
N THR A 118 13.21 4.35 4.42
CA THR A 118 14.50 4.93 4.02
C THR A 118 14.94 4.41 2.65
N PHE A 119 14.74 3.11 2.41
CA PHE A 119 15.05 2.49 1.12
C PHE A 119 14.14 3.03 0.00
N ILE A 120 12.84 3.13 0.25
CA ILE A 120 11.86 3.71 -0.68
C ILE A 120 12.23 5.15 -1.01
N GLU A 121 12.64 5.93 -0.02
CA GLU A 121 13.10 7.30 -0.23
C GLU A 121 14.35 7.35 -1.10
N ALA A 122 15.38 6.54 -0.79
CA ALA A 122 16.62 6.50 -1.54
C ALA A 122 16.42 6.03 -2.99
N LEU A 123 15.70 4.92 -3.20
CA LEU A 123 15.39 4.41 -4.54
C LEU A 123 14.44 5.35 -5.29
N GLY A 124 13.45 5.91 -4.60
CA GLY A 124 12.50 6.85 -5.17
C GLY A 124 13.18 8.13 -5.68
N LYS A 125 14.09 8.71 -4.91
CA LYS A 125 14.90 9.88 -5.34
C LYS A 125 15.80 9.56 -6.51
N HIS A 126 16.36 8.35 -6.54
CA HIS A 126 17.13 7.90 -7.71
C HIS A 126 16.25 7.83 -8.96
N VAL A 127 15.10 7.21 -8.86
CA VAL A 127 14.14 7.03 -9.96
C VAL A 127 13.59 8.37 -10.45
N THR A 128 13.15 9.27 -9.55
CA THR A 128 12.68 10.61 -9.93
C THR A 128 13.78 11.48 -10.52
N GLY A 129 15.03 11.31 -10.05
CA GLY A 129 16.21 11.96 -10.62
C GLY A 129 16.54 11.54 -12.06
N LEU A 130 16.09 10.35 -12.48
CA LEU A 130 16.15 9.87 -13.86
C LEU A 130 15.00 10.38 -14.74
N GLY A 131 14.08 11.18 -14.18
CA GLY A 131 12.94 11.76 -14.89
C GLY A 131 11.65 10.96 -14.84
N HIS A 132 11.62 9.83 -14.12
CA HIS A 132 10.40 9.05 -13.92
C HIS A 132 9.42 9.74 -12.99
N LYS A 133 8.12 9.46 -13.17
CA LYS A 133 7.06 9.84 -12.24
C LYS A 133 6.72 8.65 -11.34
N LEU A 134 6.94 8.82 -10.05
CA LEU A 134 6.80 7.77 -9.04
C LEU A 134 5.56 7.95 -8.18
N ALA A 135 4.72 6.92 -8.06
CA ALA A 135 3.71 6.82 -7.02
C ALA A 135 4.16 5.83 -5.93
N VAL A 136 4.02 6.19 -4.66
CA VAL A 136 4.28 5.31 -3.50
C VAL A 136 2.99 5.09 -2.75
N LEU A 137 2.56 3.83 -2.67
CA LEU A 137 1.33 3.39 -2.03
C LEU A 137 1.66 2.44 -0.88
N ALA A 138 1.23 2.77 0.34
CA ALA A 138 1.39 1.87 1.48
C ALA A 138 0.17 0.95 1.60
N VAL A 139 0.37 -0.32 1.93
CA VAL A 139 -0.67 -1.31 2.22
C VAL A 139 -0.56 -1.72 3.68
N ASP A 140 -1.48 -1.21 4.52
CA ASP A 140 -1.55 -1.54 5.94
C ASP A 140 -2.90 -2.16 6.29
N PRO A 141 -3.02 -3.48 6.40
CA PRO A 141 -4.26 -4.13 6.82
C PRO A 141 -4.55 -3.95 8.32
N SER A 142 -3.59 -3.50 9.13
CA SER A 142 -3.70 -3.45 10.60
C SER A 142 -4.18 -2.09 11.13
N SER A 143 -4.29 -1.06 10.30
CA SER A 143 -4.56 0.33 10.72
C SER A 143 -6.01 0.60 11.17
N THR A 144 -6.85 -0.44 11.34
CA THR A 144 -8.19 -0.29 11.93
C THR A 144 -8.17 0.25 13.36
N ILE A 145 -7.05 0.12 14.07
CA ILE A 145 -6.91 0.50 15.48
C ILE A 145 -6.17 1.84 15.66
N SER A 146 -5.26 2.20 14.75
CA SER A 146 -4.46 3.42 14.88
C SER A 146 -4.76 4.41 13.76
N LYS A 147 -5.67 5.35 13.99
CA LYS A 147 -5.94 6.51 13.10
C LYS A 147 -4.72 7.43 12.89
N GLY A 148 -3.53 7.03 13.34
CA GLY A 148 -2.31 7.83 13.41
C GLY A 148 -1.24 7.57 12.33
N SER A 149 -1.39 6.56 11.45
CA SER A 149 -0.33 6.19 10.51
C SER A 149 -0.15 7.17 9.34
N ILE A 150 -1.17 7.95 8.99
CA ILE A 150 -1.17 8.86 7.82
C ILE A 150 -0.08 9.94 7.90
N LEU A 151 0.25 10.42 9.09
CA LEU A 151 1.31 11.42 9.29
C LEU A 151 2.71 10.76 9.37
N GLY A 152 2.82 9.55 9.91
CA GLY A 152 4.09 8.86 10.15
C GLY A 152 4.84 8.49 8.88
N ASP A 153 4.15 8.12 7.80
CA ASP A 153 4.80 7.67 6.56
C ASP A 153 5.31 8.86 5.72
N LYS A 154 4.58 9.97 5.69
CA LYS A 154 5.05 11.20 5.01
C LYS A 154 6.24 11.84 5.72
N THR A 155 6.30 11.79 7.05
CA THR A 155 7.43 12.33 7.83
C THR A 155 8.69 11.48 7.74
N ARG A 156 8.59 10.22 7.26
CA ARG A 156 9.74 9.33 7.07
C ARG A 156 10.37 9.42 5.68
N MET A 157 9.70 10.07 4.72
CA MET A 157 10.14 10.23 3.33
C MET A 157 10.09 11.70 2.92
N GLU A 158 10.73 12.57 3.73
CA GLU A 158 10.60 14.04 3.61
C GLU A 158 11.06 14.57 2.26
N SER A 159 12.20 14.11 1.76
CA SER A 159 12.76 14.59 0.50
C SER A 159 11.94 14.12 -0.71
N LEU A 160 11.35 12.93 -0.63
CA LEU A 160 10.50 12.39 -1.69
C LEU A 160 9.09 13.03 -1.64
N ALA A 161 8.59 13.39 -0.46
CA ALA A 161 7.26 14.00 -0.29
C ALA A 161 7.14 15.38 -0.96
N ILE A 162 8.25 16.12 -1.07
CA ILE A 162 8.32 17.43 -1.73
C ILE A 162 8.71 17.34 -3.22
N ASP A 163 9.06 16.16 -3.70
CA ASP A 163 9.48 15.96 -5.09
C ASP A 163 8.30 16.16 -6.06
N PRO A 164 8.44 17.03 -7.09
CA PRO A 164 7.38 17.24 -8.08
C PRO A 164 7.06 15.98 -8.90
N ASN A 165 7.97 15.05 -9.03
CA ASN A 165 7.78 13.79 -9.76
C ASN A 165 7.34 12.63 -8.88
N ALA A 166 7.12 12.84 -7.55
CA ALA A 166 6.66 11.80 -6.66
C ALA A 166 5.26 12.09 -6.09
N PHE A 167 4.45 11.06 -5.91
CA PHE A 167 3.15 11.11 -5.24
C PHE A 167 3.11 10.03 -4.16
N ILE A 168 2.96 10.42 -2.89
CA ILE A 168 2.92 9.49 -1.76
C ILE A 168 1.50 9.45 -1.22
N ARG A 169 0.89 8.25 -1.20
CA ARG A 169 -0.43 7.99 -0.62
C ARG A 169 -0.32 6.92 0.46
N PRO A 170 -0.37 7.29 1.74
CA PRO A 170 -0.57 6.33 2.82
C PRO A 170 -1.91 5.62 2.64
N SER A 171 -1.99 4.33 2.94
CA SER A 171 -3.25 3.60 2.91
C SER A 171 -4.21 4.14 3.97
N ALA A 172 -5.39 4.57 3.55
CA ALA A 172 -6.51 4.76 4.47
C ALA A 172 -7.15 3.38 4.68
N SER A 173 -6.58 2.57 5.56
CA SER A 173 -7.07 1.23 5.78
C SER A 173 -8.14 1.22 6.87
N SER A 174 -9.36 0.99 6.45
CA SER A 174 -10.41 0.43 7.28
C SER A 174 -11.08 -0.67 6.46
N GLY A 175 -10.89 -1.93 6.84
CA GLY A 175 -11.57 -3.02 6.15
C GLY A 175 -10.82 -4.35 6.22
N SER A 176 -11.42 -5.38 5.62
CA SER A 176 -10.79 -6.68 5.42
C SER A 176 -9.56 -6.57 4.50
N LEU A 177 -8.65 -7.53 4.59
CA LEU A 177 -7.46 -7.62 3.73
C LEU A 177 -7.82 -7.54 2.23
N GLY A 178 -8.92 -8.18 1.82
CA GLY A 178 -9.46 -8.12 0.46
C GLY A 178 -9.90 -6.70 0.07
N GLY A 179 -10.61 -6.01 0.94
CA GLY A 179 -11.05 -4.62 0.69
C GLY A 179 -9.89 -3.64 0.54
N VAL A 180 -8.81 -3.81 1.32
CA VAL A 180 -7.57 -3.01 1.18
C VAL A 180 -6.89 -3.33 -0.16
N ALA A 181 -6.81 -4.61 -0.53
CA ALA A 181 -6.22 -5.04 -1.80
C ALA A 181 -6.95 -4.44 -3.01
N ARG A 182 -8.28 -4.46 -3.00
CA ARG A 182 -9.11 -3.86 -4.04
C ARG A 182 -8.83 -2.37 -4.19
N LYS A 183 -8.94 -1.60 -3.09
CA LYS A 183 -8.70 -0.15 -3.08
C LYS A 183 -7.30 0.22 -3.57
N THR A 184 -6.29 -0.55 -3.18
CA THR A 184 -4.90 -0.34 -3.64
C THR A 184 -4.77 -0.58 -5.15
N ARG A 185 -5.35 -1.65 -5.70
CA ARG A 185 -5.35 -1.89 -7.15
C ARG A 185 -6.06 -0.79 -7.93
N GLU A 186 -7.23 -0.36 -7.46
CA GLU A 186 -7.97 0.74 -8.05
C GLU A 186 -7.15 2.04 -8.02
N THR A 187 -6.42 2.29 -6.93
CA THR A 187 -5.49 3.43 -6.81
C THR A 187 -4.31 3.32 -7.79
N ILE A 188 -3.74 2.13 -8.00
CA ILE A 188 -2.69 1.90 -9.00
C ILE A 188 -3.19 2.32 -10.40
N TYR A 189 -4.40 1.91 -10.79
CA TYR A 189 -4.97 2.29 -12.10
C TYR A 189 -5.10 3.80 -12.26
N LEU A 190 -5.53 4.52 -11.22
CA LEU A 190 -5.60 5.99 -11.26
C LEU A 190 -4.22 6.64 -11.34
N CYS A 191 -3.22 6.13 -10.61
CA CYS A 191 -1.85 6.63 -10.69
C CYS A 191 -1.26 6.43 -12.08
N GLU A 192 -1.44 5.25 -12.68
CA GLU A 192 -1.00 4.96 -14.05
C GLU A 192 -1.70 5.88 -15.07
N ALA A 193 -3.01 6.13 -14.91
CA ALA A 193 -3.77 7.05 -15.76
C ALA A 193 -3.31 8.52 -15.59
N ALA A 194 -2.84 8.89 -14.40
CA ALA A 194 -2.26 10.20 -14.12
C ALA A 194 -0.81 10.37 -14.61
N GLY A 195 -0.28 9.34 -15.32
CA GLY A 195 1.05 9.38 -15.94
C GLY A 195 2.19 8.99 -15.01
N PHE A 196 1.93 8.33 -13.87
CA PHE A 196 2.98 7.72 -13.06
C PHE A 196 3.42 6.40 -13.70
N ASP A 197 4.66 6.35 -14.15
CA ASP A 197 5.25 5.21 -14.86
C ASP A 197 5.94 4.22 -13.92
N VAL A 198 6.21 4.60 -12.68
CA VAL A 198 6.71 3.74 -11.62
C VAL A 198 5.77 3.79 -10.42
N VAL A 199 5.33 2.61 -9.94
CA VAL A 199 4.47 2.52 -8.76
C VAL A 199 5.13 1.60 -7.73
N PHE A 200 5.48 2.15 -6.57
CA PHE A 200 5.92 1.37 -5.41
C PHE A 200 4.72 1.00 -4.54
N VAL A 201 4.63 -0.26 -4.15
CA VAL A 201 3.61 -0.75 -3.23
C VAL A 201 4.32 -1.32 -2.00
N GLU A 202 4.28 -0.59 -0.88
CA GLU A 202 4.95 -0.96 0.36
C GLU A 202 4.02 -1.77 1.25
N THR A 203 4.53 -2.87 1.85
CA THR A 203 3.85 -3.59 2.94
C THR A 203 4.29 -3.04 4.30
N VAL A 204 3.37 -2.95 5.25
CA VAL A 204 3.68 -2.48 6.62
C VAL A 204 4.26 -3.58 7.52
N GLY A 205 4.65 -4.72 6.97
CA GLY A 205 5.49 -5.70 7.65
C GLY A 205 4.82 -6.56 8.73
N VAL A 206 3.47 -6.61 8.79
CA VAL A 206 2.72 -7.46 9.70
C VAL A 206 1.61 -8.20 8.96
N GLY A 207 1.66 -9.53 8.98
CA GLY A 207 0.58 -10.37 8.46
C GLY A 207 0.80 -10.84 7.02
N GLN A 208 -0.26 -11.34 6.38
CA GLN A 208 -0.22 -11.94 5.03
C GLN A 208 -0.30 -10.89 3.89
N SER A 209 0.08 -9.63 4.14
CA SER A 209 0.04 -8.55 3.17
C SER A 209 0.99 -8.76 1.98
N GLU A 210 2.03 -9.60 2.17
CA GLU A 210 3.05 -9.87 1.16
C GLU A 210 2.47 -10.60 -0.07
N THR A 211 1.62 -11.61 0.16
CA THR A 211 0.95 -12.35 -0.93
C THR A 211 -0.02 -11.46 -1.68
N VAL A 212 -0.73 -10.58 -0.96
CA VAL A 212 -1.64 -9.60 -1.54
C VAL A 212 -0.88 -8.61 -2.41
N VAL A 213 0.25 -8.06 -1.94
CA VAL A 213 1.07 -7.14 -2.73
C VAL A 213 1.66 -7.85 -3.95
N LYS A 214 2.19 -9.09 -3.82
CA LYS A 214 2.69 -9.86 -4.98
C LYS A 214 1.62 -10.02 -6.06
N SER A 215 0.34 -10.17 -5.69
CA SER A 215 -0.76 -10.34 -6.64
C SER A 215 -1.14 -9.07 -7.43
N MET A 216 -0.53 -7.91 -7.15
CA MET A 216 -0.85 -6.63 -7.82
C MET A 216 0.37 -5.91 -8.41
N VAL A 217 1.56 -6.50 -8.28
CA VAL A 217 2.82 -5.92 -8.76
C VAL A 217 3.46 -6.77 -9.85
N ASP A 218 4.36 -6.18 -10.60
CA ASP A 218 5.11 -6.87 -11.65
C ASP A 218 6.41 -7.46 -11.08
N PHE A 219 7.09 -6.70 -10.22
CA PHE A 219 8.34 -7.05 -9.55
C PHE A 219 8.18 -7.03 -8.04
N PHE A 220 8.70 -8.04 -7.33
CA PHE A 220 8.58 -8.14 -5.88
C PHE A 220 9.95 -8.17 -5.21
N LEU A 221 10.28 -7.10 -4.48
CA LEU A 221 11.54 -6.87 -3.81
C LEU A 221 11.43 -7.15 -2.32
N LEU A 222 12.27 -8.05 -1.82
CA LEU A 222 12.37 -8.41 -0.41
C LEU A 222 13.61 -7.79 0.21
N LEU A 223 13.42 -6.88 1.19
CA LEU A 223 14.49 -6.30 1.98
C LEU A 223 14.83 -7.17 3.18
N MET A 224 16.11 -7.43 3.37
CA MET A 224 16.66 -8.27 4.42
C MET A 224 17.71 -7.54 5.24
N LEU A 225 18.03 -8.05 6.43
CA LEU A 225 19.13 -7.59 7.29
C LEU A 225 20.22 -8.63 7.41
N ALA A 226 21.46 -8.17 7.59
CA ALA A 226 22.55 -9.03 7.99
C ALA A 226 22.37 -9.48 9.45
N GLY A 227 22.69 -10.73 9.73
CA GLY A 227 22.67 -11.26 11.10
C GLY A 227 21.29 -11.73 11.61
N ALA A 228 20.28 -11.75 10.74
CA ALA A 228 18.94 -12.25 11.05
C ALA A 228 18.87 -13.80 11.10
N GLY A 229 19.90 -14.49 11.57
CA GLY A 229 19.96 -15.95 11.61
C GLY A 229 18.79 -16.58 12.38
N ASP A 230 18.37 -15.99 13.51
CA ASP A 230 17.18 -16.43 14.25
C ASP A 230 15.88 -15.91 13.61
N GLU A 231 15.93 -14.76 12.92
CA GLU A 231 14.79 -14.21 12.15
C GLU A 231 14.56 -14.95 10.82
N LEU A 232 15.57 -15.70 10.29
CA LEU A 232 15.38 -16.66 9.18
C LEU A 232 14.29 -17.68 9.49
N GLN A 233 14.15 -18.09 10.75
CA GLN A 233 13.04 -18.95 11.18
C GLN A 233 11.71 -18.23 11.21
N GLY A 234 11.70 -16.90 11.39
CA GLY A 234 10.49 -16.04 11.34
C GLY A 234 10.08 -15.61 9.93
N ILE A 235 11.01 -15.61 8.96
CA ILE A 235 10.67 -15.32 7.56
C ILE A 235 10.12 -16.59 6.95
N LYS A 236 8.83 -16.60 6.71
CA LYS A 236 8.15 -17.71 6.05
C LYS A 236 8.86 -18.00 4.72
N ARG A 237 9.38 -19.20 4.54
CA ARG A 237 10.05 -19.67 3.30
C ARG A 237 9.31 -19.21 2.03
N GLY A 238 7.98 -19.20 2.06
CA GLY A 238 7.14 -18.76 0.94
C GLY A 238 7.33 -17.30 0.51
N ILE A 239 7.82 -16.39 1.39
CA ILE A 239 8.08 -15.00 0.98
C ILE A 239 9.35 -14.93 0.13
N ILE A 240 10.38 -15.70 0.49
CA ILE A 240 11.63 -15.78 -0.27
C ILE A 240 11.36 -16.37 -1.66
N GLU A 241 10.51 -17.40 -1.75
CA GLU A 241 10.10 -18.03 -3.02
C GLU A 241 9.34 -17.07 -3.95
N MET A 242 8.64 -16.08 -3.39
CA MET A 242 7.90 -15.08 -4.18
C MET A 242 8.75 -13.91 -4.67
N ALA A 243 9.94 -13.72 -4.10
CA ALA A 243 10.77 -12.55 -4.38
C ALA A 243 11.46 -12.66 -5.76
N ASP A 244 11.46 -11.57 -6.50
CA ASP A 244 12.21 -11.43 -7.74
C ASP A 244 13.61 -10.87 -7.49
N ALA A 245 13.82 -10.20 -6.34
CA ALA A 245 15.13 -9.84 -5.79
C ALA A 245 15.10 -9.81 -4.27
N LEU A 246 16.23 -10.20 -3.65
CA LEU A 246 16.50 -10.11 -2.22
C LEU A 246 17.63 -9.09 -2.01
N ILE A 247 17.36 -8.05 -1.26
CA ILE A 247 18.33 -6.96 -1.05
C ILE A 247 18.68 -6.88 0.43
N ILE A 248 19.94 -7.12 0.75
CA ILE A 248 20.45 -6.98 2.12
C ILE A 248 20.75 -5.50 2.35
N ASN A 249 19.87 -4.87 3.12
CA ASN A 249 19.99 -3.44 3.45
C ASN A 249 20.92 -3.20 4.64
N LYS A 250 21.28 -1.93 4.87
CA LYS A 250 22.23 -1.48 5.89
C LYS A 250 23.62 -2.10 5.70
N ALA A 251 24.04 -2.29 4.45
CA ALA A 251 25.35 -2.83 4.08
C ALA A 251 26.41 -1.73 4.08
N ASP A 252 26.56 -1.03 5.23
CA ASP A 252 27.53 0.04 5.44
C ASP A 252 28.33 -0.16 6.72
N GLY A 253 29.45 0.59 6.86
CA GLY A 253 30.31 0.57 8.04
C GLY A 253 30.66 -0.85 8.50
N ASP A 254 30.60 -1.08 9.81
CA ASP A 254 30.95 -2.38 10.42
C ASP A 254 30.01 -3.53 10.03
N ASN A 255 28.82 -3.21 9.52
CA ASN A 255 27.84 -4.20 9.12
C ASN A 255 28.12 -4.80 7.73
N LEU A 256 28.96 -4.17 6.90
CA LEU A 256 29.26 -4.59 5.54
C LEU A 256 29.75 -6.05 5.43
N LYS A 257 30.63 -6.48 6.36
CA LYS A 257 31.16 -7.86 6.36
C LYS A 257 30.03 -8.87 6.62
N LYS A 258 29.16 -8.59 7.59
CA LYS A 258 28.01 -9.43 7.90
C LYS A 258 27.00 -9.47 6.74
N ALA A 259 26.76 -8.33 6.10
CA ALA A 259 25.88 -8.22 4.94
C ALA A 259 26.37 -9.06 3.76
N LYS A 260 27.69 -9.08 3.47
CA LYS A 260 28.28 -9.94 2.44
C LYS A 260 28.08 -11.42 2.71
N ILE A 261 28.29 -11.85 3.97
CA ILE A 261 28.06 -13.25 4.36
C ILE A 261 26.58 -13.62 4.16
N ALA A 262 25.66 -12.79 4.66
CA ALA A 262 24.23 -13.01 4.49
C ALA A 262 23.83 -13.08 3.00
N ALA A 263 24.36 -12.21 2.14
CA ALA A 263 24.11 -12.27 0.70
C ALA A 263 24.58 -13.58 0.07
N MET A 264 25.75 -14.10 0.46
CA MET A 264 26.23 -15.40 -0.01
C MET A 264 25.31 -16.55 0.42
N ASP A 265 24.80 -16.52 1.65
CA ASP A 265 23.92 -17.57 2.17
C ASP A 265 22.55 -17.52 1.49
N TYR A 266 21.96 -16.32 1.30
CA TYR A 266 20.72 -16.17 0.56
C TYR A 266 20.87 -16.53 -0.92
N THR A 267 22.01 -16.23 -1.55
CA THR A 267 22.30 -16.66 -2.93
C THR A 267 22.26 -18.19 -3.04
N LYS A 268 22.90 -18.90 -2.11
CA LYS A 268 22.82 -20.38 -2.06
C LYS A 268 21.38 -20.86 -1.86
N ALA A 269 20.65 -20.25 -0.93
CA ALA A 269 19.26 -20.62 -0.64
C ALA A 269 18.34 -20.43 -1.85
N VAL A 270 18.46 -19.33 -2.58
CA VAL A 270 17.68 -19.05 -3.78
C VAL A 270 17.93 -20.07 -4.89
N HIS A 271 19.17 -20.52 -5.05
CA HIS A 271 19.52 -21.55 -6.04
C HIS A 271 18.99 -22.97 -5.71
N LEU A 272 18.49 -23.19 -4.48
CA LEU A 272 17.82 -24.43 -4.11
C LEU A 272 16.35 -24.48 -4.52
N PHE A 273 15.77 -23.36 -4.90
CA PHE A 273 14.39 -23.35 -5.39
C PHE A 273 14.31 -23.83 -6.83
N PRO A 274 13.20 -24.47 -7.23
CA PRO A 274 12.99 -24.85 -8.61
C PRO A 274 13.00 -23.59 -9.49
N PRO A 275 13.50 -23.68 -10.73
CA PRO A 275 13.50 -22.57 -11.66
C PRO A 275 12.09 -22.00 -11.83
N SER A 276 11.98 -20.66 -11.83
CA SER A 276 10.72 -19.99 -12.15
C SER A 276 10.30 -20.35 -13.58
N HIS A 277 8.98 -20.52 -13.79
CA HIS A 277 8.39 -20.70 -15.12
C HIS A 277 8.69 -19.53 -16.08
N THR A 278 9.15 -18.40 -15.57
CA THR A 278 9.57 -17.24 -16.35
C THR A 278 11.03 -17.30 -16.80
N GLY A 279 11.83 -18.24 -16.26
CA GLY A 279 13.27 -18.30 -16.46
C GLY A 279 14.07 -17.24 -15.69
N TRP A 280 13.41 -16.37 -14.95
CA TRP A 280 14.09 -15.39 -14.08
C TRP A 280 14.62 -16.08 -12.83
N ILE A 281 15.88 -15.83 -12.51
CA ILE A 281 16.51 -16.27 -11.27
C ILE A 281 16.55 -15.07 -10.33
N PRO A 282 15.96 -15.15 -9.12
CA PRO A 282 15.99 -14.05 -8.17
C PRO A 282 17.40 -13.58 -7.88
N VAL A 283 17.63 -12.28 -7.92
CA VAL A 283 18.95 -11.68 -7.68
C VAL A 283 19.11 -11.35 -6.21
N VAL A 284 20.26 -11.69 -5.63
CA VAL A 284 20.63 -11.27 -4.27
C VAL A 284 21.72 -10.22 -4.35
N ASP A 285 21.50 -9.05 -3.74
CA ASP A 285 22.46 -7.96 -3.74
C ASP A 285 22.46 -7.18 -2.42
N LEU A 286 23.37 -6.24 -2.29
CA LEU A 286 23.60 -5.41 -1.12
C LEU A 286 23.19 -3.97 -1.39
N CYS A 287 22.69 -3.27 -0.38
CA CYS A 287 22.58 -1.82 -0.43
C CYS A 287 22.72 -1.18 0.96
N SER A 288 23.05 0.09 0.96
CA SER A 288 22.84 0.99 2.10
C SER A 288 21.90 2.11 1.65
N ALA A 289 20.67 2.05 2.13
CA ALA A 289 19.71 3.12 1.90
C ALA A 289 20.15 4.46 2.53
N LYS A 290 21.03 4.40 3.54
CA LYS A 290 21.57 5.57 4.23
C LYS A 290 22.67 6.27 3.41
N THR A 291 23.59 5.51 2.80
CA THR A 291 24.70 6.06 2.01
C THR A 291 24.39 6.08 0.52
N HIS A 292 23.25 5.56 0.09
CA HIS A 292 22.84 5.36 -1.30
C HIS A 292 23.71 4.37 -2.10
N GLU A 293 24.67 3.68 -1.46
CA GLU A 293 25.45 2.64 -2.10
C GLU A 293 24.56 1.46 -2.53
N GLY A 294 24.75 0.98 -3.76
CA GLY A 294 23.99 -0.13 -4.34
C GLY A 294 22.59 0.24 -4.85
N VAL A 295 22.04 1.41 -4.50
CA VAL A 295 20.69 1.82 -4.92
C VAL A 295 20.56 1.91 -6.45
N PRO A 296 21.48 2.53 -7.22
CA PRO A 296 21.41 2.53 -8.69
C PRO A 296 21.40 1.11 -9.28
N LYS A 297 22.22 0.21 -8.74
CA LYS A 297 22.29 -1.19 -9.20
C LYS A 297 20.99 -1.94 -9.01
N ILE A 298 20.25 -1.66 -7.92
CA ILE A 298 18.92 -2.25 -7.71
C ILE A 298 17.95 -1.80 -8.81
N TRP A 299 18.00 -0.54 -9.20
CA TRP A 299 17.20 -0.05 -10.31
C TRP A 299 17.55 -0.76 -11.64
N GLU A 300 18.84 -0.97 -11.91
CA GLU A 300 19.30 -1.75 -13.07
C GLU A 300 18.76 -3.19 -13.05
N ILE A 301 18.73 -3.85 -11.88
CA ILE A 301 18.14 -5.20 -11.71
C ILE A 301 16.66 -5.18 -12.06
N ILE A 302 15.92 -4.17 -11.62
CA ILE A 302 14.49 -4.02 -11.92
C ILE A 302 14.25 -3.84 -13.42
N LEU A 303 15.06 -3.02 -14.09
CA LEU A 303 14.98 -2.80 -15.54
C LEU A 303 15.37 -4.05 -16.34
N ALA A 304 16.37 -4.81 -15.89
CA ALA A 304 16.76 -6.07 -16.51
C ALA A 304 15.62 -7.11 -16.40
N PHE A 305 14.98 -7.21 -15.23
CA PHE A 305 13.78 -8.05 -15.06
C PHE A 305 12.66 -7.62 -16.02
N GLN A 306 12.31 -6.34 -16.04
CA GLN A 306 11.24 -5.83 -16.91
C GLN A 306 11.52 -6.17 -18.38
N THR A 307 12.75 -5.94 -18.83
CA THR A 307 13.17 -6.25 -20.20
C THR A 307 13.02 -7.74 -20.52
N THR A 308 13.49 -8.62 -19.63
CA THR A 308 13.38 -10.07 -19.80
C THR A 308 11.92 -10.52 -19.84
N MET A 309 11.08 -10.00 -18.94
CA MET A 309 9.66 -10.35 -18.89
C MET A 309 8.89 -9.88 -20.13
N LEU A 310 9.24 -8.70 -20.67
CA LEU A 310 8.63 -8.17 -21.89
C LEU A 310 9.03 -9.00 -23.11
N GLN A 311 10.31 -9.32 -23.28
CA GLN A 311 10.82 -10.13 -24.41
C GLN A 311 10.15 -11.49 -24.51
N HIS A 312 9.83 -12.12 -23.38
CA HIS A 312 9.16 -13.42 -23.33
C HIS A 312 7.62 -13.34 -23.21
N GLY A 313 7.04 -12.14 -23.25
CA GLY A 313 5.60 -11.90 -23.10
C GLY A 313 5.05 -12.29 -21.72
N HIS A 314 5.91 -12.50 -20.72
CA HIS A 314 5.50 -12.83 -19.33
C HIS A 314 4.87 -11.63 -18.63
N PHE A 315 5.27 -10.43 -18.96
CA PHE A 315 4.77 -9.20 -18.35
C PHE A 315 3.25 -9.06 -18.55
N GLN A 316 2.78 -9.17 -19.79
CA GLN A 316 1.35 -9.09 -20.11
C GLN A 316 0.58 -10.29 -19.54
N ARG A 317 1.13 -11.51 -19.68
CA ARG A 317 0.50 -12.72 -19.10
C ARG A 317 0.31 -12.61 -17.58
N ASN A 318 1.30 -12.07 -16.86
CA ASN A 318 1.18 -11.84 -15.42
C ASN A 318 0.02 -10.88 -15.10
N ARG A 319 -0.07 -9.73 -15.78
CA ARG A 319 -1.15 -8.76 -15.59
C ARG A 319 -2.53 -9.32 -15.96
N MET A 320 -2.61 -10.13 -17.02
CA MET A 320 -3.87 -10.83 -17.36
C MET A 320 -4.27 -11.83 -16.28
N SER A 321 -3.31 -12.59 -15.73
CA SER A 321 -3.55 -13.52 -14.62
C SER A 321 -4.02 -12.78 -13.36
N GLN A 322 -3.38 -11.67 -13.03
CA GLN A 322 -3.80 -10.79 -11.92
C GLN A 322 -5.24 -10.29 -12.11
N ASN A 323 -5.60 -9.80 -13.31
CA ASN A 323 -6.95 -9.33 -13.61
C ASN A 323 -7.98 -10.46 -13.48
N ARG A 324 -7.65 -11.67 -13.93
CA ARG A 324 -8.52 -12.85 -13.77
C ARG A 324 -8.73 -13.18 -12.30
N GLN A 325 -7.68 -13.16 -11.50
CA GLN A 325 -7.78 -13.40 -10.04
C GLN A 325 -8.65 -12.34 -9.36
N VAL A 326 -8.47 -11.07 -9.71
CA VAL A 326 -9.31 -9.96 -9.21
C VAL A 326 -10.77 -10.17 -9.54
N PHE A 327 -11.07 -10.61 -10.77
CA PHE A 327 -12.43 -10.87 -11.21
C PHE A 327 -13.10 -11.96 -10.36
N HIS A 328 -12.43 -13.08 -10.11
CA HIS A 328 -12.96 -14.14 -9.26
C HIS A 328 -13.14 -13.67 -7.81
N GLN A 329 -12.16 -12.96 -7.24
CA GLN A 329 -12.26 -12.39 -5.91
C GLN A 329 -13.43 -11.40 -5.79
N ALA A 330 -13.66 -10.56 -6.80
CA ALA A 330 -14.78 -9.63 -6.80
C ALA A 330 -16.15 -10.35 -6.86
N ILE A 331 -16.23 -11.51 -7.52
CA ILE A 331 -17.44 -12.36 -7.51
C ILE A 331 -17.66 -12.89 -6.09
N GLU A 332 -16.64 -13.45 -5.44
CA GLU A 332 -16.74 -13.99 -4.07
C GLU A 332 -17.17 -12.90 -3.08
N GLU A 333 -16.55 -11.72 -3.14
CA GLU A 333 -16.91 -10.57 -2.31
C GLU A 333 -18.39 -10.15 -2.53
N LYS A 334 -18.83 -10.12 -3.80
CA LYS A 334 -20.19 -9.73 -4.15
C LYS A 334 -21.21 -10.76 -3.69
N LEU A 335 -20.91 -12.05 -3.84
CA LEU A 335 -21.75 -13.13 -3.34
C LEU A 335 -21.86 -13.10 -1.81
N ALA A 336 -20.73 -12.91 -1.12
CA ALA A 336 -20.74 -12.77 0.34
C ALA A 336 -21.58 -11.56 0.78
N ASP A 337 -21.39 -10.39 0.14
CA ASP A 337 -22.15 -9.18 0.44
C ASP A 337 -23.65 -9.39 0.24
N GLN A 338 -24.05 -9.96 -0.89
CA GLN A 338 -25.45 -10.28 -1.18
C GLN A 338 -26.05 -11.27 -0.18
N PHE A 339 -25.26 -12.26 0.24
CA PHE A 339 -25.68 -13.24 1.22
C PHE A 339 -25.92 -12.60 2.59
N TYR A 340 -24.92 -11.91 3.14
CA TYR A 340 -25.00 -11.33 4.48
C TYR A 340 -25.94 -10.12 4.60
N THR A 341 -26.23 -9.43 3.50
CA THR A 341 -27.17 -8.29 3.49
C THR A 341 -28.62 -8.72 3.26
N HIS A 342 -28.87 -9.97 2.85
CA HIS A 342 -30.20 -10.47 2.61
C HIS A 342 -31.03 -10.51 3.93
N PRO A 343 -32.21 -9.84 4.01
CA PRO A 343 -32.96 -9.70 5.28
C PRO A 343 -33.32 -11.02 5.97
N GLY A 344 -33.68 -12.04 5.18
CA GLY A 344 -34.01 -13.37 5.70
C GLY A 344 -32.81 -14.08 6.33
N ILE A 345 -31.64 -13.99 5.67
CA ILE A 345 -30.40 -14.57 6.18
C ILE A 345 -29.94 -13.88 7.45
N ARG A 346 -29.97 -12.56 7.48
CA ARG A 346 -29.57 -11.80 8.66
C ARG A 346 -30.35 -12.19 9.91
N LYS A 347 -31.65 -12.47 9.76
CA LYS A 347 -32.48 -12.94 10.87
C LYS A 347 -32.08 -14.36 11.30
N GLN A 348 -31.88 -15.27 10.35
CA GLN A 348 -31.50 -16.66 10.64
C GLN A 348 -30.10 -16.73 11.26
N LEU A 349 -29.15 -15.92 10.81
CA LEU A 349 -27.81 -15.86 11.37
C LEU A 349 -27.79 -15.53 12.84
N LEU A 350 -28.57 -14.52 13.29
CA LEU A 350 -28.65 -14.14 14.70
C LEU A 350 -29.17 -15.27 15.59
N GLU A 351 -30.09 -16.08 15.06
CA GLU A 351 -30.65 -17.22 15.80
C GLU A 351 -29.66 -18.40 15.85
N LEU A 352 -29.04 -18.71 14.72
CA LEU A 352 -28.02 -19.78 14.62
C LEU A 352 -26.76 -19.46 15.41
N GLU A 353 -26.34 -18.21 15.43
CA GLU A 353 -25.19 -17.77 16.26
C GLU A 353 -25.42 -18.04 17.75
N LYS A 354 -26.63 -17.82 18.26
CA LYS A 354 -26.97 -18.14 19.66
C LYS A 354 -26.89 -19.63 19.93
N GLN A 355 -27.41 -20.46 19.01
CA GLN A 355 -27.36 -21.92 19.15
C GLN A 355 -25.92 -22.46 19.06
N VAL A 356 -25.12 -21.93 18.18
CA VAL A 356 -23.69 -22.30 18.05
C VAL A 356 -22.89 -21.85 19.27
N THR A 357 -23.08 -20.64 19.76
CA THR A 357 -22.37 -20.12 20.93
C THR A 357 -22.77 -20.80 22.24
N SER A 358 -24.02 -21.27 22.36
CA SER A 358 -24.46 -22.09 23.48
C SER A 358 -24.01 -23.57 23.39
N GLY A 359 -23.41 -23.99 22.28
CA GLY A 359 -23.02 -25.37 22.04
C GLY A 359 -24.18 -26.32 21.72
N SER A 360 -25.38 -25.79 21.53
CA SER A 360 -26.60 -26.59 21.20
C SER A 360 -26.65 -27.03 19.73
N LEU A 361 -25.89 -26.38 18.86
CA LEU A 361 -25.80 -26.71 17.43
C LEU A 361 -24.33 -26.66 16.95
N ASN A 362 -23.97 -27.69 16.17
CA ASN A 362 -22.62 -27.71 15.55
C ASN A 362 -22.51 -26.60 14.46
N PRO A 363 -21.39 -25.84 14.40
CA PRO A 363 -21.19 -24.79 13.41
C PRO A 363 -21.42 -25.22 11.96
N TYR A 364 -20.97 -26.42 11.58
CA TYR A 364 -21.16 -26.95 10.21
C TYR A 364 -22.61 -27.27 9.89
N GLN A 365 -23.36 -27.78 10.89
CA GLN A 365 -24.82 -28.01 10.74
C GLN A 365 -25.59 -26.69 10.61
N ALA A 366 -25.20 -25.66 11.37
CA ALA A 366 -25.76 -24.33 11.27
C ALA A 366 -25.56 -23.73 9.87
N VAL A 367 -24.34 -23.86 9.30
CA VAL A 367 -24.08 -23.42 7.93
C VAL A 367 -24.94 -24.20 6.93
N ASN A 368 -25.01 -25.52 7.02
CA ASN A 368 -25.82 -26.32 6.10
C ASN A 368 -27.31 -25.93 6.15
N SER A 369 -27.83 -25.59 7.31
CA SER A 369 -29.24 -25.15 7.43
C SER A 369 -29.52 -23.81 6.77
N LEU A 370 -28.52 -22.92 6.66
CA LEU A 370 -28.63 -21.64 5.91
C LEU A 370 -28.79 -21.84 4.40
N PHE A 371 -28.33 -22.97 3.85
CA PHE A 371 -28.34 -23.28 2.42
C PHE A 371 -29.38 -24.37 2.03
N ALA A 372 -30.07 -25.02 3.00
CA ALA A 372 -30.95 -26.13 2.72
C ALA A 372 -32.24 -25.73 1.94
N ASP A 373 -32.67 -24.48 2.04
CA ASP A 373 -33.88 -23.96 1.43
C ASP A 373 -33.64 -23.10 0.18
N ARG A 374 -32.47 -23.30 -0.52
CA ARG A 374 -32.10 -22.47 -1.65
C ARG A 374 -31.74 -23.24 -2.91
#